data_9545aa46468adbaed3fe3a974d78438f
#
_entry.id   9545aa46468adbaed3fe3a974d78438f
#
_cell.length_a   1.000
_cell.length_b   1.000
_cell.length_c   1.000
_cell.angle_alpha   90.00
_cell.angle_beta   90.00
_cell.angle_gamma   90.00
#
_symmetry.space_group_name_H-M   'P 1'
#
loop_
_entity.id
_entity.type
_entity.pdbx_description
1 polymer ?
#
loop_
_entity_poly.entity_id
_entity_poly.type
_entity_poly.pdbx_seq_one_letter_code
_entity_poly.pdbx_strand_id
1 'polypeptide(L)'
;MLFADQVKNDLLNLIQEMSAQGNFSKEPGKHFSRKRKLDFSTMMHFILSMEAGSLKKELHKYFSYNPSSASASAFIQQRSKLSDNAFPHLFRSFNSHYTYSLYKREYQLLAVDGSTFTYTRNERDQDSFFPPNAKSSKGYNQVHVVSSFDLLSKRYTDCIVQPIRKKNEFDALTNLIDRHIPHSGSKSIFIADRGFHSFNVFAHAIEHQAYFVIRATDVKAKRLLASDLPVNQDTFDICLDRILSRSSSRKNALHPELSDQYRTICKKVSFDYIDSNLSPEYPISLRVLRFQISEDNYEYLITNLPPDEFSLEEIKELYHLRWGIETSFRELKYIFGTANFHSKKREFIEMEIWARILLYNFCSIITDHVAVNKKGKKHMLQVNYSVAYDACHYLLRLHGGEESPKIESLIEKNFLPIRPNRKYARQHRFRVPVSFLYRYA
;
A
#
# COMPACT_ATOMS: atom_id res chain seq x y z
N MET A 1 -28.71 -14.75 -1.26
CA MET A 1 -27.24 -14.88 -1.40
C MET A 1 -26.63 -14.11 -0.27
N LEU A 2 -25.68 -14.69 0.48
CA LEU A 2 -24.94 -13.98 1.52
C LEU A 2 -24.02 -12.93 0.86
N PHE A 3 -23.70 -11.83 1.56
CA PHE A 3 -22.84 -10.78 1.01
C PHE A 3 -21.45 -11.30 0.66
N ALA A 4 -20.88 -12.19 1.48
CA ALA A 4 -19.60 -12.82 1.20
C ALA A 4 -19.60 -13.64 -0.11
N ASP A 5 -20.71 -14.31 -0.43
CA ASP A 5 -20.87 -15.02 -1.70
C ASP A 5 -20.95 -14.06 -2.89
N GLN A 6 -21.62 -12.91 -2.71
CA GLN A 6 -21.65 -11.87 -3.74
C GLN A 6 -20.25 -11.35 -4.03
N VAL A 7 -19.48 -11.00 -2.99
CA VAL A 7 -18.08 -10.50 -3.14
C VAL A 7 -17.21 -11.55 -3.85
N LYS A 8 -17.37 -12.84 -3.54
CA LYS A 8 -16.69 -13.93 -4.25
C LYS A 8 -17.08 -13.97 -5.72
N ASN A 9 -18.39 -13.92 -6.01
CA ASN A 9 -18.88 -14.00 -7.37
C ASN A 9 -18.43 -12.81 -8.22
N ASP A 10 -18.41 -11.59 -7.65
CA ASP A 10 -17.89 -10.40 -8.33
C ASP A 10 -16.41 -10.60 -8.73
N LEU A 11 -15.58 -11.12 -7.82
CA LEU A 11 -14.19 -11.43 -8.12
C LEU A 11 -14.03 -12.50 -9.21
N LEU A 12 -14.82 -13.58 -9.14
CA LEU A 12 -14.77 -14.67 -10.12
C LEU A 12 -15.28 -14.22 -11.50
N ASN A 13 -16.33 -13.40 -11.55
CA ASN A 13 -16.85 -12.83 -12.79
C ASN A 13 -15.81 -11.94 -13.47
N LEU A 14 -15.12 -11.07 -12.74
CA LEU A 14 -14.02 -10.28 -13.29
C LEU A 14 -12.91 -11.13 -13.89
N ILE A 15 -12.54 -12.23 -13.23
CA ILE A 15 -11.56 -13.17 -13.78
C ILE A 15 -12.08 -13.82 -15.09
N GLN A 16 -13.36 -14.15 -15.18
CA GLN A 16 -13.97 -14.69 -16.40
C GLN A 16 -14.01 -13.66 -17.53
N GLU A 17 -14.37 -12.41 -17.23
CA GLU A 17 -14.37 -11.31 -18.20
C GLU A 17 -12.96 -11.07 -18.75
N MET A 18 -11.94 -11.04 -17.90
CA MET A 18 -10.54 -10.92 -18.31
C MET A 18 -10.10 -12.11 -19.19
N SER A 19 -10.57 -13.32 -18.87
CA SER A 19 -10.31 -14.52 -19.67
C SER A 19 -10.95 -14.41 -21.06
N ALA A 20 -12.17 -13.89 -21.15
CA ALA A 20 -12.89 -13.70 -22.40
C ALA A 20 -12.24 -12.61 -23.29
N GLN A 21 -11.75 -11.54 -22.69
CA GLN A 21 -11.02 -10.48 -23.41
C GLN A 21 -9.71 -10.98 -24.03
N GLY A 22 -9.04 -11.96 -23.41
CA GLY A 22 -7.81 -12.59 -23.92
C GLY A 22 -6.54 -11.72 -23.90
N ASN A 23 -6.62 -10.46 -23.40
CA ASN A 23 -5.54 -9.47 -23.48
C ASN A 23 -4.54 -9.52 -22.30
N PHE A 24 -4.79 -10.36 -21.30
CA PHE A 24 -3.99 -10.46 -20.08
C PHE A 24 -2.94 -11.57 -20.10
N SER A 25 -2.50 -11.96 -21.28
CA SER A 25 -1.38 -12.86 -21.50
C SER A 25 -0.24 -12.14 -22.25
N LYS A 26 1.00 -12.65 -22.12
CA LYS A 26 2.17 -12.07 -22.81
C LYS A 26 2.07 -12.15 -24.33
N GLU A 27 1.35 -13.14 -24.86
CA GLU A 27 1.07 -13.28 -26.28
C GLU A 27 -0.45 -13.52 -26.48
N PRO A 28 -1.25 -12.42 -26.61
CA PRO A 28 -2.69 -12.53 -26.85
C PRO A 28 -3.00 -13.37 -28.11
N GLY A 29 -4.05 -14.16 -28.05
CA GLY A 29 -4.46 -15.07 -29.13
C GLY A 29 -3.67 -16.39 -29.21
N LYS A 30 -2.47 -16.46 -28.63
CA LYS A 30 -1.64 -17.68 -28.61
C LYS A 30 -1.65 -18.36 -27.25
N HIS A 31 -1.45 -17.58 -26.19
CA HIS A 31 -1.46 -18.10 -24.82
C HIS A 31 -2.91 -18.27 -24.33
N PHE A 32 -3.12 -19.36 -23.56
CA PHE A 32 -4.45 -19.73 -23.01
C PHE A 32 -5.54 -19.97 -24.08
N SER A 33 -5.19 -20.09 -25.37
CA SER A 33 -6.16 -20.35 -26.46
C SER A 33 -6.73 -21.76 -26.49
N ARG A 34 -6.08 -22.73 -25.83
CA ARG A 34 -6.52 -24.13 -25.79
C ARG A 34 -7.13 -24.44 -24.43
N LYS A 35 -8.25 -25.20 -24.40
CA LYS A 35 -8.84 -25.71 -23.16
C LYS A 35 -7.86 -26.68 -22.47
N ARG A 36 -7.33 -26.28 -21.32
CA ARG A 36 -6.40 -27.04 -20.49
C ARG A 36 -6.79 -26.94 -19.03
N LYS A 37 -6.25 -27.83 -18.17
CA LYS A 37 -6.48 -27.80 -16.72
C LYS A 37 -6.05 -26.48 -16.05
N LEU A 38 -5.01 -25.86 -16.58
CA LEU A 38 -4.47 -24.57 -16.15
C LEU A 38 -4.76 -23.55 -17.27
N ASP A 39 -6.03 -23.22 -17.46
CA ASP A 39 -6.44 -22.08 -18.28
C ASP A 39 -6.22 -20.76 -17.55
N PHE A 40 -6.56 -19.64 -18.16
CA PHE A 40 -6.34 -18.31 -17.58
C PHE A 40 -7.06 -18.14 -16.24
N SER A 41 -8.36 -18.46 -16.18
CA SER A 41 -9.19 -18.30 -14.99
C SER A 41 -8.70 -19.18 -13.85
N THR A 42 -8.37 -20.44 -14.12
CA THR A 42 -7.78 -21.37 -13.16
C THR A 42 -6.45 -20.85 -12.62
N MET A 43 -5.59 -20.29 -13.49
CA MET A 43 -4.30 -19.72 -13.07
C MET A 43 -4.47 -18.52 -12.12
N MET A 44 -5.35 -17.58 -12.47
CA MET A 44 -5.64 -16.41 -11.63
C MET A 44 -6.20 -16.82 -10.27
N HIS A 45 -7.24 -17.67 -10.28
CA HIS A 45 -7.89 -18.17 -9.07
C HIS A 45 -6.93 -18.98 -8.18
N PHE A 46 -6.12 -19.86 -8.78
CA PHE A 46 -5.12 -20.64 -8.03
C PHE A 46 -4.09 -19.74 -7.34
N ILE A 47 -3.53 -18.75 -8.05
CA ILE A 47 -2.53 -17.83 -7.45
C ILE A 47 -3.14 -17.03 -6.28
N LEU A 48 -4.41 -16.60 -6.38
CA LEU A 48 -5.14 -15.96 -5.27
C LEU A 48 -5.32 -16.90 -4.08
N SER A 49 -5.57 -18.18 -4.34
CA SER A 49 -5.87 -19.18 -3.31
C SER A 49 -4.66 -19.89 -2.72
N MET A 50 -3.42 -19.58 -3.16
CA MET A 50 -2.21 -20.15 -2.57
C MET A 50 -2.02 -19.67 -1.12
N GLU A 51 -1.57 -20.56 -0.24
CA GLU A 51 -1.19 -20.27 1.16
C GLU A 51 0.33 -20.31 1.36
N ALA A 52 0.78 -20.72 2.54
CA ALA A 52 2.18 -20.83 2.90
C ALA A 52 2.78 -22.23 2.63
N GLY A 53 2.04 -23.14 2.02
CA GLY A 53 2.50 -24.50 1.69
C GLY A 53 3.54 -24.54 0.57
N SER A 54 4.15 -25.71 0.31
CA SER A 54 4.95 -25.88 -0.90
C SER A 54 4.04 -25.85 -2.13
N LEU A 55 4.56 -25.40 -3.28
CA LEU A 55 3.77 -25.32 -4.52
C LEU A 55 3.07 -26.66 -4.85
N LYS A 56 3.72 -27.79 -4.59
CA LYS A 56 3.14 -29.10 -4.82
C LYS A 56 1.94 -29.36 -3.90
N LYS A 57 2.05 -29.00 -2.61
CA LYS A 57 0.93 -29.11 -1.66
C LYS A 57 -0.22 -28.20 -2.04
N GLU A 58 0.07 -26.95 -2.46
CA GLU A 58 -0.96 -26.02 -2.91
C GLU A 58 -1.74 -26.55 -4.13
N LEU A 59 -1.03 -27.11 -5.12
CA LEU A 59 -1.67 -27.74 -6.28
C LEU A 59 -2.54 -28.94 -5.88
N HIS A 60 -2.06 -29.81 -5.00
CA HIS A 60 -2.86 -30.95 -4.54
C HIS A 60 -4.11 -30.47 -3.78
N LYS A 61 -4.00 -29.49 -2.90
CA LYS A 61 -5.16 -28.92 -2.20
C LYS A 61 -6.17 -28.32 -3.19
N TYR A 62 -5.69 -27.52 -4.14
CA TYR A 62 -6.54 -26.85 -5.12
C TYR A 62 -7.32 -27.80 -6.00
N PHE A 63 -6.71 -28.90 -6.42
CA PHE A 63 -7.35 -29.95 -7.21
C PHE A 63 -7.94 -31.09 -6.36
N SER A 64 -8.25 -30.83 -5.08
CA SER A 64 -8.88 -31.80 -4.16
C SER A 64 -8.17 -33.16 -4.13
N TYR A 65 -6.83 -33.13 -4.16
CA TYR A 65 -5.96 -34.33 -4.17
C TYR A 65 -6.23 -35.31 -5.33
N ASN A 66 -6.80 -34.82 -6.42
CA ASN A 66 -6.99 -35.65 -7.61
C ASN A 66 -5.64 -36.11 -8.19
N PRO A 67 -5.44 -37.43 -8.44
CA PRO A 67 -4.19 -37.95 -9.01
C PRO A 67 -3.78 -37.33 -10.36
N SER A 68 -4.76 -36.79 -11.10
CA SER A 68 -4.52 -36.10 -12.37
C SER A 68 -4.25 -34.60 -12.22
N SER A 69 -3.98 -34.08 -10.98
CA SER A 69 -3.66 -32.67 -10.77
C SER A 69 -2.48 -32.19 -11.64
N ALA A 70 -2.46 -30.88 -11.91
CA ALA A 70 -1.39 -30.28 -12.67
C ALA A 70 -0.06 -30.37 -11.91
N SER A 71 1.03 -30.61 -12.62
CA SER A 71 2.37 -30.61 -12.02
C SER A 71 2.88 -29.18 -11.73
N ALA A 72 3.80 -29.05 -10.77
CA ALA A 72 4.47 -27.78 -10.48
C ALA A 72 5.17 -27.19 -11.71
N SER A 73 5.77 -28.04 -12.57
CA SER A 73 6.40 -27.59 -13.81
C SER A 73 5.39 -27.01 -14.79
N ALA A 74 4.23 -27.68 -14.98
CA ALA A 74 3.16 -27.20 -15.83
C ALA A 74 2.61 -25.85 -15.33
N PHE A 75 2.45 -25.70 -14.00
CA PHE A 75 2.03 -24.45 -13.40
C PHE A 75 3.02 -23.32 -13.66
N ILE A 76 4.32 -23.53 -13.44
CA ILE A 76 5.36 -22.50 -13.67
C ILE A 76 5.37 -22.09 -15.14
N GLN A 77 5.24 -23.03 -16.07
CA GLN A 77 5.16 -22.75 -17.51
C GLN A 77 3.90 -21.95 -17.89
N GLN A 78 2.73 -22.25 -17.30
CA GLN A 78 1.53 -21.49 -17.57
C GLN A 78 1.59 -20.10 -16.91
N ARG A 79 2.10 -20.01 -15.68
CA ARG A 79 2.26 -18.74 -14.96
C ARG A 79 3.13 -17.74 -15.75
N SER A 80 4.19 -18.19 -16.40
CA SER A 80 5.05 -17.32 -17.20
C SER A 80 4.38 -16.70 -18.43
N LYS A 81 3.18 -17.17 -18.78
CA LYS A 81 2.37 -16.63 -19.88
C LYS A 81 1.41 -15.52 -19.46
N LEU A 82 1.16 -15.34 -18.17
CA LEU A 82 0.38 -14.22 -17.67
C LEU A 82 1.12 -12.90 -17.94
N SER A 83 0.38 -11.86 -18.31
CA SER A 83 0.95 -10.52 -18.43
C SER A 83 1.22 -9.94 -17.05
N ASP A 84 2.18 -9.03 -16.96
CA ASP A 84 2.55 -8.38 -15.70
C ASP A 84 1.41 -7.47 -15.19
N ASN A 85 0.50 -7.04 -16.10
CA ASN A 85 -0.67 -6.23 -15.75
C ASN A 85 -1.90 -7.05 -15.33
N ALA A 86 -1.88 -8.39 -15.38
CA ALA A 86 -3.07 -9.20 -15.09
C ALA A 86 -3.60 -9.00 -13.66
N PHE A 87 -2.75 -9.12 -12.65
CA PHE A 87 -3.14 -8.90 -11.25
C PHE A 87 -3.37 -7.42 -10.90
N PRO A 88 -2.54 -6.46 -11.34
CA PRO A 88 -2.83 -5.03 -11.15
C PRO A 88 -4.19 -4.62 -11.72
N HIS A 89 -4.55 -5.11 -12.91
CA HIS A 89 -5.86 -4.84 -13.52
C HIS A 89 -7.00 -5.44 -12.70
N LEU A 90 -6.92 -6.74 -12.36
CA LEU A 90 -7.93 -7.40 -11.53
C LEU A 90 -8.12 -6.68 -10.19
N PHE A 91 -7.04 -6.24 -9.56
CA PHE A 91 -7.08 -5.49 -8.31
C PHE A 91 -7.85 -4.17 -8.46
N ARG A 92 -7.54 -3.38 -9.48
CA ARG A 92 -8.23 -2.09 -9.70
C ARG A 92 -9.69 -2.30 -10.06
N SER A 93 -9.99 -3.25 -10.96
CA SER A 93 -11.36 -3.57 -11.35
C SER A 93 -12.19 -4.07 -10.16
N PHE A 94 -11.63 -4.93 -9.32
CA PHE A 94 -12.32 -5.40 -8.12
C PHE A 94 -12.60 -4.26 -7.12
N ASN A 95 -11.62 -3.41 -6.86
CA ASN A 95 -11.78 -2.29 -5.94
C ASN A 95 -12.82 -1.26 -6.42
N SER A 96 -12.94 -1.04 -7.73
CA SER A 96 -13.89 -0.07 -8.29
C SER A 96 -15.36 -0.46 -8.10
N HIS A 97 -15.66 -1.73 -7.80
CA HIS A 97 -17.03 -2.19 -7.50
C HIS A 97 -17.51 -1.79 -6.09
N TYR A 98 -16.61 -1.34 -5.22
CA TYR A 98 -16.91 -1.09 -3.81
C TYR A 98 -16.58 0.34 -3.41
N THR A 99 -17.53 1.02 -2.80
CA THR A 99 -17.35 2.38 -2.28
C THR A 99 -16.40 2.43 -1.10
N TYR A 100 -15.87 3.62 -0.82
CA TYR A 100 -15.02 3.91 0.33
C TYR A 100 -15.76 4.75 1.36
N SER A 101 -15.45 4.55 2.64
CA SER A 101 -15.89 5.42 3.71
C SER A 101 -15.12 6.74 3.65
N LEU A 102 -15.82 7.88 3.79
CA LEU A 102 -15.20 9.20 3.67
C LEU A 102 -15.17 9.92 5.02
N TYR A 103 -14.04 10.57 5.31
CA TYR A 103 -13.90 11.51 6.41
C TYR A 103 -14.68 12.80 6.09
N LYS A 104 -15.43 13.33 7.07
CA LYS A 104 -16.33 14.47 6.85
C LYS A 104 -17.28 14.28 5.63
N ARG A 105 -17.54 13.05 5.19
CA ARG A 105 -18.33 12.69 3.99
C ARG A 105 -17.77 13.19 2.65
N GLU A 106 -16.54 13.65 2.63
CA GLU A 106 -15.92 14.30 1.48
C GLU A 106 -14.50 13.78 1.20
N TYR A 107 -13.75 13.42 2.23
CA TYR A 107 -12.33 13.15 2.12
C TYR A 107 -12.01 11.67 2.23
N GLN A 108 -11.30 11.13 1.23
CA GLN A 108 -10.67 9.81 1.31
C GLN A 108 -9.30 9.95 2.00
N LEU A 109 -9.04 9.18 3.05
CA LEU A 109 -7.80 9.22 3.83
C LEU A 109 -6.84 8.14 3.36
N LEU A 110 -5.78 8.51 2.68
CA LEU A 110 -4.82 7.62 2.03
C LEU A 110 -3.47 7.63 2.76
N ALA A 111 -3.24 6.66 3.65
CA ALA A 111 -1.91 6.48 4.22
C ALA A 111 -0.95 5.89 3.17
N VAL A 112 0.26 6.44 3.09
CA VAL A 112 1.33 5.90 2.23
C VAL A 112 2.53 5.53 3.08
N ASP A 113 3.02 4.31 2.89
CA ASP A 113 4.22 3.80 3.55
C ASP A 113 4.89 2.72 2.70
N GLY A 114 6.14 2.43 3.02
CA GLY A 114 6.94 1.43 2.34
C GLY A 114 7.27 0.22 3.22
N SER A 115 7.22 -0.97 2.66
CA SER A 115 7.61 -2.18 3.37
C SER A 115 8.47 -3.09 2.51
N THR A 116 9.44 -3.76 3.14
CA THR A 116 10.37 -4.66 2.44
C THR A 116 9.96 -6.11 2.64
N PHE A 117 9.96 -6.87 1.55
CA PHE A 117 9.65 -8.30 1.55
C PHE A 117 10.88 -9.08 1.09
N THR A 118 11.25 -10.08 1.89
CA THR A 118 12.38 -10.97 1.59
C THR A 118 11.87 -12.23 0.90
N TYR A 119 12.56 -12.66 -0.15
CA TYR A 119 12.23 -13.88 -0.87
C TYR A 119 13.46 -14.75 -1.14
N THR A 120 13.23 -15.94 -1.65
CA THR A 120 14.25 -16.95 -1.85
C THR A 120 15.37 -16.47 -2.78
N ARG A 121 16.61 -16.73 -2.38
CA ARG A 121 17.84 -16.35 -3.10
C ARG A 121 17.76 -16.61 -4.60
N ASN A 122 18.07 -15.57 -5.37
CA ASN A 122 18.21 -15.58 -6.82
C ASN A 122 19.32 -14.59 -7.21
N GLU A 123 20.53 -15.07 -7.41
CA GLU A 123 21.69 -14.24 -7.76
C GLU A 123 21.59 -13.60 -9.14
N ARG A 124 20.75 -14.15 -10.04
CA ARG A 124 20.55 -13.58 -11.39
C ARG A 124 19.77 -12.26 -11.34
N ASP A 125 19.02 -12.01 -10.27
CA ASP A 125 18.30 -10.76 -10.06
C ASP A 125 19.17 -9.79 -9.25
N GLN A 126 20.16 -9.17 -9.89
CA GLN A 126 21.15 -8.29 -9.28
C GLN A 126 20.52 -7.05 -8.63
N ASP A 127 19.40 -6.57 -9.15
CA ASP A 127 18.70 -5.40 -8.61
C ASP A 127 18.04 -5.67 -7.25
N SER A 128 17.80 -6.92 -6.92
CA SER A 128 17.15 -7.36 -5.66
C SER A 128 18.06 -8.17 -4.76
N PHE A 129 19.23 -8.60 -5.23
CA PHE A 129 20.12 -9.52 -4.52
C PHE A 129 21.07 -8.80 -3.58
N PHE A 130 21.17 -9.29 -2.35
CA PHE A 130 22.21 -8.98 -1.39
C PHE A 130 23.17 -10.16 -1.27
N PRO A 131 24.50 -9.97 -1.51
CA PRO A 131 25.49 -11.00 -1.28
C PRO A 131 25.58 -11.40 0.19
N PRO A 132 26.32 -12.47 0.53
CA PRO A 132 26.58 -12.87 1.90
C PRO A 132 27.03 -11.69 2.77
N ASN A 133 26.43 -11.57 3.95
CA ASN A 133 26.70 -10.48 4.90
C ASN A 133 26.35 -10.92 6.33
N ALA A 134 26.51 -10.01 7.29
CA ALA A 134 26.22 -10.30 8.71
C ALA A 134 24.78 -10.77 8.99
N LYS A 135 23.82 -10.50 8.09
CA LYS A 135 22.42 -10.94 8.23
C LYS A 135 22.15 -12.31 7.60
N SER A 136 22.96 -12.73 6.63
CA SER A 136 22.78 -14.00 5.94
C SER A 136 24.09 -14.48 5.34
N SER A 137 24.53 -15.67 5.70
CA SER A 137 25.74 -16.29 5.15
C SER A 137 25.63 -16.72 3.68
N LYS A 138 24.41 -16.84 3.15
CA LYS A 138 24.15 -17.25 1.76
C LYS A 138 23.66 -16.10 0.87
N GLY A 139 23.41 -14.92 1.45
CA GLY A 139 22.74 -13.83 0.75
C GLY A 139 21.23 -14.05 0.61
N TYR A 140 20.51 -13.04 0.13
CA TYR A 140 19.05 -13.04 -0.01
C TYR A 140 18.59 -11.99 -1.02
N ASN A 141 17.35 -12.09 -1.46
CA ASN A 141 16.73 -11.10 -2.32
C ASN A 141 15.60 -10.37 -1.58
N GLN A 142 15.40 -9.11 -1.96
CA GLN A 142 14.31 -8.29 -1.41
C GLN A 142 13.66 -7.44 -2.50
N VAL A 143 12.36 -7.23 -2.33
CA VAL A 143 11.61 -6.17 -3.02
C VAL A 143 11.09 -5.17 -1.98
N HIS A 144 10.96 -3.92 -2.42
CA HIS A 144 10.35 -2.85 -1.64
C HIS A 144 8.99 -2.53 -2.23
N VAL A 145 7.97 -2.48 -1.40
CA VAL A 145 6.58 -2.20 -1.79
C VAL A 145 6.16 -0.91 -1.13
N VAL A 146 5.86 0.11 -1.91
CA VAL A 146 5.21 1.33 -1.44
C VAL A 146 3.73 1.20 -1.80
N SER A 147 2.86 1.36 -0.81
CA SER A 147 1.42 1.20 -1.02
C SER A 147 0.66 2.41 -0.51
N SER A 148 -0.47 2.68 -1.16
CA SER A 148 -1.51 3.56 -0.68
C SER A 148 -2.64 2.73 -0.04
N PHE A 149 -3.08 3.14 1.15
CA PHE A 149 -4.03 2.40 1.99
C PHE A 149 -5.12 3.34 2.52
N ASP A 150 -6.37 3.06 2.18
CA ASP A 150 -7.52 3.77 2.72
C ASP A 150 -7.72 3.42 4.20
N LEU A 151 -7.60 4.43 5.05
CA LEU A 151 -7.59 4.27 6.51
C LEU A 151 -8.96 3.96 7.09
N LEU A 152 -10.03 4.42 6.47
CA LEU A 152 -11.38 4.23 6.98
C LEU A 152 -11.97 2.90 6.54
N SER A 153 -11.81 2.55 5.26
CA SER A 153 -12.29 1.27 4.72
C SER A 153 -11.27 0.12 4.87
N LYS A 154 -10.08 0.41 5.40
CA LYS A 154 -8.99 -0.57 5.62
C LYS A 154 -8.66 -1.39 4.37
N ARG A 155 -8.50 -0.72 3.24
CA ARG A 155 -8.22 -1.35 1.94
C ARG A 155 -7.02 -0.69 1.26
N TYR A 156 -6.20 -1.50 0.63
CA TYR A 156 -5.18 -0.99 -0.29
C TYR A 156 -5.85 -0.38 -1.52
N THR A 157 -5.40 0.80 -1.94
CA THR A 157 -5.91 1.47 -3.15
C THR A 157 -4.98 1.29 -4.34
N ASP A 158 -3.68 1.23 -4.10
CA ASP A 158 -2.66 0.92 -5.12
C ASP A 158 -1.34 0.50 -4.46
N CYS A 159 -0.41 -0.04 -5.26
CA CYS A 159 0.97 -0.27 -4.82
C CYS A 159 1.98 -0.19 -5.96
N ILE A 160 3.24 0.06 -5.58
CA ILE A 160 4.41 0.02 -6.46
C ILE A 160 5.42 -0.95 -5.87
N VAL A 161 5.80 -1.94 -6.67
CA VAL A 161 6.83 -2.92 -6.30
C VAL A 161 8.14 -2.56 -6.98
N GLN A 162 9.18 -2.36 -6.19
CA GLN A 162 10.51 -1.97 -6.66
C GLN A 162 11.57 -2.98 -6.22
N PRO A 163 12.57 -3.30 -7.07
CA PRO A 163 13.73 -4.03 -6.60
C PRO A 163 14.47 -3.18 -5.55
N ILE A 164 14.90 -3.81 -4.46
CA ILE A 164 15.39 -3.09 -3.27
C ILE A 164 16.58 -2.16 -3.55
N ARG A 165 17.44 -2.50 -4.51
CA ARG A 165 18.60 -1.67 -4.87
C ARG A 165 18.25 -0.45 -5.72
N LYS A 166 17.07 -0.44 -6.32
CA LYS A 166 16.53 0.65 -7.14
C LYS A 166 15.32 1.30 -6.48
N LYS A 167 15.14 1.09 -5.17
CA LYS A 167 14.02 1.71 -4.46
C LYS A 167 14.15 3.23 -4.46
N ASN A 168 13.06 3.88 -4.81
CA ASN A 168 12.88 5.32 -4.68
C ASN A 168 11.47 5.57 -4.13
N GLU A 169 11.39 5.90 -2.85
CA GLU A 169 10.11 6.11 -2.17
C GLU A 169 9.44 7.41 -2.61
N PHE A 170 10.23 8.43 -2.99
CA PHE A 170 9.68 9.69 -3.51
C PHE A 170 8.99 9.48 -4.86
N ASP A 171 9.67 8.86 -5.83
CA ASP A 171 9.09 8.55 -7.14
C ASP A 171 7.92 7.57 -7.01
N ALA A 172 7.95 6.66 -6.04
CA ALA A 172 6.82 5.78 -5.79
C ALA A 172 5.59 6.57 -5.31
N LEU A 173 5.76 7.53 -4.40
CA LEU A 173 4.64 8.34 -3.91
C LEU A 173 4.12 9.28 -5.00
N THR A 174 4.97 9.98 -5.76
CA THR A 174 4.52 10.82 -6.89
C THR A 174 3.73 10.00 -7.90
N ASN A 175 4.23 8.82 -8.29
CA ASN A 175 3.49 7.91 -9.17
C ASN A 175 2.16 7.41 -8.58
N LEU A 176 2.06 7.19 -7.26
CA LEU A 176 0.79 6.82 -6.61
C LEU A 176 -0.21 7.99 -6.66
N ILE A 177 0.26 9.22 -6.46
CA ILE A 177 -0.56 10.44 -6.57
C ILE A 177 -1.04 10.63 -8.00
N ASP A 178 -0.15 10.59 -9.00
CA ASP A 178 -0.43 10.89 -10.40
C ASP A 178 -1.47 9.94 -11.02
N ARG A 179 -1.48 8.69 -10.62
CA ARG A 179 -2.43 7.70 -11.13
C ARG A 179 -3.63 7.44 -10.22
N HIS A 180 -3.70 8.16 -9.09
CA HIS A 180 -4.86 8.07 -8.22
C HIS A 180 -6.06 8.75 -8.83
N ILE A 181 -7.15 8.02 -8.92
CA ILE A 181 -8.45 8.54 -9.37
C ILE A 181 -9.35 8.61 -8.13
N PRO A 182 -9.71 9.80 -7.65
CA PRO A 182 -10.61 9.94 -6.53
C PRO A 182 -11.94 9.24 -6.80
N HIS A 183 -12.51 8.59 -5.80
CA HIS A 183 -13.83 8.03 -5.90
C HIS A 183 -14.86 9.16 -6.11
N SER A 184 -15.85 8.92 -6.96
CA SER A 184 -16.84 9.91 -7.45
C SER A 184 -17.11 11.08 -6.49
N GLY A 185 -16.60 12.26 -6.83
CA GLY A 185 -16.81 13.51 -6.10
C GLY A 185 -16.05 13.65 -4.76
N SER A 186 -15.20 12.68 -4.38
CA SER A 186 -14.39 12.81 -3.16
C SER A 186 -13.09 13.54 -3.41
N LYS A 187 -12.58 14.19 -2.37
CA LYS A 187 -11.22 14.74 -2.29
C LYS A 187 -10.29 13.72 -1.62
N SER A 188 -9.01 13.75 -1.90
CA SER A 188 -8.04 12.80 -1.33
C SER A 188 -7.04 13.51 -0.44
N ILE A 189 -6.74 12.92 0.73
CA ILE A 189 -5.69 13.37 1.64
C ILE A 189 -4.64 12.26 1.74
N PHE A 190 -3.44 12.50 1.18
CA PHE A 190 -2.30 11.60 1.32
C PHE A 190 -1.58 11.85 2.65
N ILE A 191 -1.42 10.81 3.46
CA ILE A 191 -0.82 10.89 4.79
C ILE A 191 0.43 10.01 4.82
N ALA A 192 1.61 10.62 4.99
CA ALA A 192 2.86 9.90 4.92
C ALA A 192 3.85 10.30 6.03
N ASP A 193 4.83 9.43 6.27
CA ASP A 193 5.85 9.69 7.28
C ASP A 193 6.97 10.61 6.74
N ARG A 194 7.94 10.91 7.61
CA ARG A 194 9.10 11.78 7.29
C ARG A 194 9.97 11.28 6.14
N GLY A 195 9.84 10.02 5.73
CA GLY A 195 10.57 9.45 4.59
C GLY A 195 10.14 10.04 3.26
N PHE A 196 8.92 10.54 3.17
CA PHE A 196 8.29 11.05 1.94
C PHE A 196 8.32 12.58 1.79
N HIS A 197 8.98 13.27 2.67
CA HIS A 197 9.02 14.72 2.71
C HIS A 197 9.89 15.31 1.57
N SER A 198 9.24 15.88 0.55
CA SER A 198 9.88 16.46 -0.63
C SER A 198 8.97 17.51 -1.29
N PHE A 199 9.55 18.62 -1.79
CA PHE A 199 8.79 19.60 -2.56
C PHE A 199 8.15 18.99 -3.82
N ASN A 200 8.81 18.02 -4.47
CA ASN A 200 8.26 17.34 -5.62
C ASN A 200 6.96 16.62 -5.26
N VAL A 201 6.96 15.90 -4.14
CA VAL A 201 5.75 15.21 -3.63
C VAL A 201 4.62 16.22 -3.34
N PHE A 202 4.95 17.36 -2.72
CA PHE A 202 3.95 18.39 -2.42
C PHE A 202 3.37 18.97 -3.70
N ALA A 203 4.21 19.26 -4.70
CA ALA A 203 3.79 19.79 -5.99
C ALA A 203 2.89 18.80 -6.73
N HIS A 204 3.25 17.50 -6.81
CA HIS A 204 2.39 16.49 -7.41
C HIS A 204 1.01 16.42 -6.74
N ALA A 205 0.95 16.47 -5.41
CA ALA A 205 -0.34 16.48 -4.72
C ALA A 205 -1.17 17.73 -5.07
N ILE A 206 -0.56 18.91 -5.11
CA ILE A 206 -1.24 20.17 -5.44
C ILE A 206 -1.75 20.15 -6.89
N GLU A 207 -0.91 19.78 -7.85
CA GLU A 207 -1.27 19.74 -9.27
C GLU A 207 -2.38 18.73 -9.58
N HIS A 208 -2.43 17.63 -8.80
CA HIS A 208 -3.51 16.63 -8.86
C HIS A 208 -4.72 16.96 -7.97
N GLN A 209 -4.82 18.21 -7.46
CA GLN A 209 -5.91 18.68 -6.61
C GLN A 209 -6.13 17.81 -5.37
N ALA A 210 -5.07 17.20 -4.88
CA ALA A 210 -5.07 16.40 -3.67
C ALA A 210 -4.48 17.16 -2.49
N TYR A 211 -4.90 16.77 -1.30
CA TYR A 211 -4.32 17.23 -0.05
C TYR A 211 -3.27 16.25 0.46
N PHE A 212 -2.41 16.74 1.33
CA PHE A 212 -1.44 15.90 2.00
C PHE A 212 -1.22 16.32 3.46
N VAL A 213 -0.80 15.36 4.29
CA VAL A 213 -0.28 15.58 5.65
C VAL A 213 1.00 14.75 5.77
N ILE A 214 2.16 15.40 5.73
CA ILE A 214 3.46 14.72 5.73
C ILE A 214 4.30 15.20 6.89
N ARG A 215 4.83 14.23 7.64
CA ARG A 215 5.72 14.54 8.75
C ARG A 215 7.09 15.01 8.26
N ALA A 216 7.61 16.05 8.89
CA ALA A 216 8.99 16.49 8.71
C ALA A 216 9.81 16.30 9.99
N THR A 217 11.11 16.21 9.87
CA THR A 217 12.00 16.32 11.02
C THR A 217 12.27 17.80 11.31
N ASP A 218 12.56 18.15 12.57
CA ASP A 218 12.89 19.51 12.99
C ASP A 218 13.99 20.14 12.11
N VAL A 219 15.06 19.41 11.87
CA VAL A 219 16.17 19.86 11.01
C VAL A 219 15.73 20.03 9.54
N LYS A 220 14.90 19.14 9.03
CA LYS A 220 14.39 19.23 7.65
C LYS A 220 13.37 20.36 7.50
N ALA A 221 12.49 20.57 8.48
CA ALA A 221 11.57 21.70 8.47
C ALA A 221 12.32 23.02 8.45
N LYS A 222 13.33 23.20 9.29
CA LYS A 222 14.21 24.39 9.28
C LYS A 222 14.96 24.56 7.95
N ARG A 223 15.44 23.47 7.36
CA ARG A 223 16.22 23.48 6.12
C ARG A 223 15.37 23.78 4.88
N LEU A 224 14.15 23.26 4.82
CA LEU A 224 13.24 23.45 3.70
C LEU A 224 12.49 24.78 3.75
N LEU A 225 12.10 25.19 4.96
CA LEU A 225 11.19 26.31 5.17
C LEU A 225 11.90 27.56 5.66
N ALA A 226 13.22 27.46 5.89
CA ALA A 226 14.12 28.52 6.35
C ALA A 226 13.81 29.12 7.74
N SER A 227 14.42 30.30 7.98
CA SER A 227 14.53 31.00 9.28
C SER A 227 13.21 31.51 9.87
N ASP A 228 12.10 31.41 9.13
CA ASP A 228 10.86 32.10 9.45
C ASP A 228 9.92 31.31 10.35
N LEU A 229 10.33 30.10 10.73
CA LEU A 229 9.51 29.30 11.67
C LEU A 229 9.67 29.84 13.09
N PRO A 230 8.59 30.05 13.82
CA PRO A 230 8.64 30.53 15.21
C PRO A 230 9.09 29.42 16.17
N VAL A 231 10.35 28.99 16.01
CA VAL A 231 10.93 27.84 16.74
C VAL A 231 10.99 28.04 18.27
N ASN A 232 10.79 29.26 18.74
CA ASN A 232 10.72 29.60 20.17
C ASN A 232 9.34 29.27 20.78
N GLN A 233 8.35 28.96 19.97
CA GLN A 233 7.02 28.55 20.42
C GLN A 233 6.92 27.02 20.41
N ASP A 234 6.44 26.42 21.48
CA ASP A 234 6.24 24.98 21.58
C ASP A 234 5.20 24.46 20.60
N THR A 235 4.19 25.27 20.31
CA THR A 235 3.14 24.94 19.35
C THR A 235 2.92 26.13 18.42
N PHE A 236 2.85 25.86 17.12
CA PHE A 236 2.43 26.85 16.13
C PHE A 236 1.73 26.17 14.94
N ASP A 237 0.98 26.98 14.22
CA ASP A 237 0.25 26.63 13.01
C ASP A 237 0.28 27.84 12.08
N ILE A 238 1.09 27.78 11.02
CA ILE A 238 1.35 28.93 10.15
C ILE A 238 1.28 28.54 8.68
N CYS A 239 0.78 29.46 7.85
CA CYS A 239 0.83 29.35 6.40
C CYS A 239 2.06 30.09 5.87
N LEU A 240 2.73 29.49 4.88
CA LEU A 240 3.95 29.99 4.28
C LEU A 240 3.84 29.92 2.76
N ASP A 241 4.06 31.06 2.10
CA ASP A 241 4.20 31.12 0.64
C ASP A 241 5.67 31.09 0.25
N ARG A 242 6.00 30.28 -0.74
CA ARG A 242 7.36 30.11 -1.26
C ARG A 242 7.38 30.11 -2.78
N ILE A 243 8.47 30.56 -3.34
CA ILE A 243 8.76 30.49 -4.77
C ILE A 243 9.97 29.58 -4.95
N LEU A 244 9.75 28.42 -5.52
CA LEU A 244 10.79 27.44 -5.78
C LEU A 244 11.49 27.76 -7.08
N SER A 245 12.84 27.76 -7.10
CA SER A 245 13.65 28.07 -8.29
C SER A 245 14.92 27.22 -8.34
N ARG A 246 15.44 26.97 -9.53
CA ARG A 246 16.76 26.34 -9.74
C ARG A 246 17.91 27.38 -9.66
N SER A 247 17.60 28.66 -9.75
CA SER A 247 18.57 29.72 -9.63
C SER A 247 18.86 30.05 -8.16
N SER A 248 20.14 30.15 -7.81
CA SER A 248 20.56 30.65 -6.50
C SER A 248 20.70 32.19 -6.47
N SER A 249 20.65 32.84 -7.62
CA SER A 249 20.84 34.29 -7.75
C SER A 249 19.52 35.01 -7.58
N ARG A 250 19.34 35.71 -6.47
CA ARG A 250 18.21 36.63 -6.26
C ARG A 250 18.15 37.77 -7.31
N LYS A 251 19.25 38.05 -7.98
CA LYS A 251 19.29 39.04 -9.08
C LYS A 251 18.56 38.61 -10.34
N ASN A 252 18.36 37.30 -10.50
CA ASN A 252 17.63 36.69 -11.62
C ASN A 252 16.21 36.26 -11.26
N ALA A 253 15.73 36.69 -10.09
CA ALA A 253 14.36 36.42 -9.67
C ALA A 253 13.39 37.21 -10.56
N LEU A 254 12.32 36.57 -11.01
CA LEU A 254 11.25 37.24 -11.76
C LEU A 254 10.50 38.25 -10.87
N HIS A 255 10.48 38.01 -9.58
CA HIS A 255 9.80 38.84 -8.58
C HIS A 255 10.77 39.30 -7.47
N PRO A 256 11.64 40.32 -7.73
CA PRO A 256 12.62 40.78 -6.76
C PRO A 256 12.01 41.27 -5.43
N GLU A 257 10.77 41.75 -5.46
CA GLU A 257 10.01 42.21 -4.29
C GLU A 257 9.66 41.05 -3.33
N LEU A 258 9.63 39.82 -3.83
CA LEU A 258 9.35 38.60 -3.06
C LEU A 258 10.62 37.83 -2.70
N SER A 259 11.79 38.49 -2.68
CA SER A 259 13.10 37.86 -2.52
C SER A 259 13.23 36.93 -1.32
N ASP A 260 12.50 37.19 -0.24
CA ASP A 260 12.53 36.39 0.99
C ASP A 260 11.72 35.09 0.88
N GLN A 261 10.81 35.04 -0.09
CA GLN A 261 10.01 33.83 -0.36
C GLN A 261 10.74 32.80 -1.24
N TYR A 262 11.81 33.24 -1.95
CA TYR A 262 12.54 32.33 -2.85
C TYR A 262 13.29 31.24 -2.09
N ARG A 263 13.16 30.02 -2.63
CA ARG A 263 13.88 28.82 -2.15
C ARG A 263 14.52 28.10 -3.32
N THR A 264 15.82 27.90 -3.23
CA THR A 264 16.58 27.22 -4.28
C THR A 264 16.48 25.71 -4.13
N ILE A 265 16.03 25.03 -5.16
CA ILE A 265 16.08 23.57 -5.26
C ILE A 265 17.40 23.16 -5.92
N CYS A 266 18.19 22.34 -5.22
CA CYS A 266 19.43 21.79 -5.77
C CYS A 266 19.16 21.05 -7.08
N LYS A 267 20.02 21.22 -8.11
CA LYS A 267 19.90 20.56 -9.42
C LYS A 267 19.87 19.04 -9.35
N LYS A 268 20.44 18.45 -8.29
CA LYS A 268 20.43 16.99 -8.05
C LYS A 268 19.13 16.45 -7.47
N VAL A 269 18.22 17.31 -7.01
CA VAL A 269 16.94 16.92 -6.44
C VAL A 269 15.90 16.93 -7.56
N SER A 270 15.16 15.84 -7.72
CA SER A 270 14.05 15.77 -8.67
C SER A 270 12.99 16.81 -8.32
N PHE A 271 12.54 17.54 -9.32
CA PHE A 271 11.40 18.45 -9.24
C PHE A 271 10.87 18.66 -10.66
N ASP A 272 9.64 18.21 -10.91
CA ASP A 272 9.12 17.99 -12.25
C ASP A 272 8.40 19.21 -12.84
N TYR A 273 8.11 20.21 -11.99
CA TYR A 273 7.34 21.42 -12.37
C TYR A 273 8.19 22.68 -12.61
N ILE A 274 9.50 22.56 -12.68
CA ILE A 274 10.39 23.65 -13.07
C ILE A 274 11.11 23.28 -14.36
N ASP A 275 10.81 24.04 -15.43
CA ASP A 275 11.55 24.03 -16.69
C ASP A 275 12.27 25.36 -16.87
N SER A 276 13.57 25.31 -17.13
CA SER A 276 14.43 26.51 -17.24
C SER A 276 13.97 27.48 -18.35
N ASN A 277 13.25 27.00 -19.34
CA ASN A 277 12.84 27.80 -20.51
C ASN A 277 11.37 28.21 -20.46
N LEU A 278 10.49 27.36 -19.90
CA LEU A 278 9.03 27.55 -19.92
C LEU A 278 8.46 28.01 -18.59
N SER A 279 8.96 27.43 -17.49
CA SER A 279 8.49 27.69 -16.12
C SER A 279 9.68 27.65 -15.15
N PRO A 280 10.48 28.74 -15.05
CA PRO A 280 11.71 28.75 -14.26
C PRO A 280 11.46 28.78 -12.74
N GLU A 281 10.22 29.04 -12.32
CA GLU A 281 9.79 29.22 -10.95
C GLU A 281 8.48 28.48 -10.69
N TYR A 282 8.30 28.01 -9.46
CA TYR A 282 7.08 27.34 -9.03
C TYR A 282 6.61 27.91 -7.68
N PRO A 283 5.48 28.63 -7.63
CA PRO A 283 4.91 29.11 -6.39
C PRO A 283 4.26 27.94 -5.62
N ILE A 284 4.46 27.90 -4.32
CA ILE A 284 3.88 26.88 -3.44
C ILE A 284 3.46 27.48 -2.10
N SER A 285 2.21 27.21 -1.71
CA SER A 285 1.67 27.58 -0.40
C SER A 285 1.61 26.33 0.48
N LEU A 286 2.19 26.43 1.67
CA LEU A 286 2.28 25.32 2.62
C LEU A 286 1.84 25.79 4.00
N ARG A 287 1.14 24.92 4.73
CA ARG A 287 0.82 25.09 6.13
C ARG A 287 1.73 24.19 6.95
N VAL A 288 2.38 24.76 7.96
CA VAL A 288 3.35 24.09 8.82
C VAL A 288 2.86 24.13 10.26
N LEU A 289 2.72 22.94 10.83
CA LEU A 289 2.30 22.75 12.20
C LEU A 289 3.46 22.20 13.03
N ARG A 290 3.62 22.71 14.25
CA ARG A 290 4.50 22.15 15.28
C ARG A 290 3.72 21.95 16.55
N PHE A 291 3.92 20.82 17.21
CA PHE A 291 3.33 20.54 18.52
C PHE A 291 4.21 19.58 19.32
N GLN A 292 4.11 19.66 20.63
CA GLN A 292 4.86 18.80 21.54
C GLN A 292 4.22 17.41 21.64
N ILE A 293 5.04 16.35 21.57
CA ILE A 293 4.60 14.95 21.75
C ILE A 293 4.95 14.46 23.16
N SER A 294 6.12 14.83 23.65
CA SER A 294 6.63 14.52 24.99
C SER A 294 7.64 15.58 25.39
N GLU A 295 8.11 15.54 26.62
CA GLU A 295 9.15 16.43 27.12
C GLU A 295 10.34 16.49 26.12
N ASP A 296 10.69 17.69 25.66
CA ASP A 296 11.73 17.99 24.66
C ASP A 296 11.57 17.34 23.26
N ASN A 297 10.41 16.78 22.94
CA ASN A 297 10.18 16.12 21.65
C ASN A 297 9.00 16.73 20.92
N TYR A 298 9.26 17.25 19.73
CA TYR A 298 8.27 17.94 18.89
C TYR A 298 8.04 17.19 17.59
N GLU A 299 6.80 17.30 17.08
CA GLU A 299 6.43 16.83 15.75
C GLU A 299 6.14 18.01 14.83
N TYR A 300 6.59 17.90 13.60
CA TYR A 300 6.33 18.86 12.53
C TYR A 300 5.50 18.17 11.46
N LEU A 301 4.38 18.77 11.10
CA LEU A 301 3.57 18.35 9.96
C LEU A 301 3.54 19.45 8.91
N ILE A 302 3.62 19.06 7.65
CA ILE A 302 3.47 19.95 6.50
C ILE A 302 2.26 19.50 5.73
N THR A 303 1.40 20.45 5.35
CA THR A 303 0.14 20.18 4.68
C THR A 303 -0.26 21.35 3.76
N ASN A 304 -1.20 21.11 2.87
CA ASN A 304 -1.95 22.11 2.11
C ASN A 304 -3.43 22.14 2.52
N LEU A 305 -3.80 21.49 3.63
CA LEU A 305 -5.17 21.54 4.15
C LEU A 305 -5.52 22.96 4.65
N PRO A 306 -6.69 23.50 4.27
CA PRO A 306 -7.10 24.85 4.64
C PRO A 306 -7.37 24.97 6.17
N PRO A 307 -6.90 26.05 6.81
CA PRO A 307 -7.02 26.21 8.27
C PRO A 307 -8.44 26.45 8.78
N ASP A 308 -9.32 26.94 7.92
CA ASP A 308 -10.74 27.15 8.22
C ASP A 308 -11.55 25.84 8.23
N GLU A 309 -11.11 24.81 7.50
CA GLU A 309 -11.76 23.51 7.45
C GLU A 309 -11.13 22.46 8.40
N PHE A 310 -9.84 22.61 8.72
CA PHE A 310 -9.07 21.66 9.50
C PHE A 310 -8.28 22.35 10.62
N SER A 311 -8.69 22.14 11.85
CA SER A 311 -7.94 22.59 13.03
C SER A 311 -6.62 21.80 13.19
N LEU A 312 -5.69 22.34 13.98
CA LEU A 312 -4.44 21.67 14.35
C LEU A 312 -4.72 20.30 14.99
N GLU A 313 -5.70 20.20 15.88
CA GLU A 313 -6.03 18.95 16.56
C GLU A 313 -6.57 17.90 15.59
N GLU A 314 -7.41 18.28 14.64
CA GLU A 314 -7.89 17.36 13.60
C GLU A 314 -6.72 16.84 12.72
N ILE A 315 -5.78 17.69 12.35
CA ILE A 315 -4.60 17.27 11.56
C ILE A 315 -3.71 16.30 12.36
N LYS A 316 -3.55 16.50 13.67
CA LYS A 316 -2.89 15.55 14.57
C LYS A 316 -3.60 14.20 14.59
N GLU A 317 -4.92 14.20 14.69
CA GLU A 317 -5.72 12.97 14.66
C GLU A 317 -5.60 12.26 13.32
N LEU A 318 -5.71 12.97 12.19
CA LEU A 318 -5.50 12.43 10.86
C LEU A 318 -4.13 11.77 10.73
N TYR A 319 -3.07 12.46 11.18
CA TYR A 319 -1.73 11.90 11.13
C TYR A 319 -1.57 10.66 12.02
N HIS A 320 -2.22 10.63 13.18
CA HIS A 320 -2.22 9.47 14.07
C HIS A 320 -2.84 8.22 13.41
N LEU A 321 -3.88 8.39 12.59
CA LEU A 321 -4.51 7.28 11.85
C LEU A 321 -3.52 6.59 10.88
N ARG A 322 -2.46 7.26 10.43
CA ARG A 322 -1.42 6.70 9.54
C ARG A 322 -0.90 5.34 10.00
N TRP A 323 -0.83 5.09 11.31
CA TRP A 323 -0.39 3.79 11.84
C TRP A 323 -1.22 2.59 11.33
N GLY A 324 -2.38 2.85 10.76
CA GLY A 324 -3.21 1.83 10.13
C GLY A 324 -2.47 1.06 9.02
N ILE A 325 -1.67 1.75 8.18
CA ILE A 325 -0.92 1.07 7.11
C ILE A 325 0.23 0.19 7.66
N GLU A 326 0.91 0.60 8.73
CA GLU A 326 1.94 -0.25 9.36
C GLU A 326 1.33 -1.53 9.93
N THR A 327 0.12 -1.44 10.47
CA THR A 327 -0.64 -2.60 10.94
C THR A 327 -1.04 -3.49 9.77
N SER A 328 -1.55 -2.92 8.67
CA SER A 328 -1.92 -3.69 7.48
C SER A 328 -0.73 -4.43 6.85
N PHE A 329 0.46 -3.82 6.80
CA PHE A 329 1.68 -4.51 6.34
C PHE A 329 2.07 -5.68 7.25
N ARG A 330 1.88 -5.55 8.57
CA ARG A 330 2.12 -6.64 9.51
C ARG A 330 1.13 -7.79 9.27
N GLU A 331 -0.14 -7.47 9.07
CA GLU A 331 -1.17 -8.46 8.72
C GLU A 331 -0.85 -9.12 7.38
N LEU A 332 -0.53 -8.34 6.35
CA LEU A 332 -0.15 -8.83 5.04
C LEU A 332 1.05 -9.80 5.09
N LYS A 333 2.06 -9.51 5.92
CA LYS A 333 3.24 -10.37 6.07
C LYS A 333 2.93 -11.67 6.81
N TYR A 334 2.22 -11.60 7.91
CA TYR A 334 2.14 -12.70 8.87
C TYR A 334 0.80 -13.47 8.81
N ILE A 335 -0.30 -12.79 8.48
CA ILE A 335 -1.61 -13.44 8.34
C ILE A 335 -1.80 -13.88 6.88
N PHE A 336 -1.61 -12.97 5.92
CA PHE A 336 -1.80 -13.26 4.50
C PHE A 336 -0.62 -13.98 3.84
N GLY A 337 0.41 -14.34 4.59
CA GLY A 337 1.48 -15.24 4.18
C GLY A 337 2.48 -14.68 3.16
N THR A 338 2.58 -13.35 2.97
CA THR A 338 3.59 -12.75 2.07
C THR A 338 5.03 -12.89 2.59
N ALA A 339 5.24 -13.45 3.79
CA ALA A 339 6.56 -13.88 4.24
C ALA A 339 7.07 -15.13 3.48
N ASN A 340 6.21 -15.82 2.71
CA ASN A 340 6.49 -17.12 2.06
C ASN A 340 6.08 -17.12 0.60
N PHE A 341 6.95 -16.65 -0.29
CA PHE A 341 6.71 -16.68 -1.73
C PHE A 341 6.97 -18.06 -2.37
N HIS A 342 6.24 -18.38 -3.45
CA HIS A 342 6.35 -19.66 -4.18
C HIS A 342 7.36 -19.63 -5.32
N SER A 343 8.10 -18.55 -5.48
CA SER A 343 9.03 -18.37 -6.58
C SER A 343 10.35 -17.74 -6.16
N LYS A 344 11.34 -17.82 -7.06
CA LYS A 344 12.59 -17.07 -7.01
C LYS A 344 12.66 -15.97 -8.08
N LYS A 345 11.69 -15.94 -9.02
CA LYS A 345 11.64 -14.95 -10.10
C LYS A 345 10.87 -13.74 -9.61
N ARG A 346 11.44 -12.53 -9.74
CA ARG A 346 10.83 -11.28 -9.29
C ARG A 346 9.44 -11.06 -9.90
N GLU A 347 9.26 -11.27 -11.20
CA GLU A 347 7.95 -11.16 -11.87
C GLU A 347 6.85 -11.98 -11.18
N PHE A 348 7.19 -13.16 -10.67
CA PHE A 348 6.24 -14.01 -9.96
C PHE A 348 6.04 -13.55 -8.50
N ILE A 349 7.08 -12.99 -7.88
CA ILE A 349 6.95 -12.36 -6.56
C ILE A 349 5.98 -11.17 -6.64
N GLU A 350 6.09 -10.33 -7.66
CA GLU A 350 5.20 -9.20 -7.91
C GLU A 350 3.74 -9.66 -8.09
N MET A 351 3.51 -10.71 -8.89
CA MET A 351 2.18 -11.32 -9.04
C MET A 351 1.62 -11.81 -7.69
N GLU A 352 2.44 -12.45 -6.84
CA GLU A 352 2.01 -12.92 -5.52
C GLU A 352 1.72 -11.74 -4.57
N ILE A 353 2.48 -10.65 -4.64
CA ILE A 353 2.21 -9.44 -3.84
C ILE A 353 0.85 -8.87 -4.21
N TRP A 354 0.58 -8.65 -5.50
CA TRP A 354 -0.72 -8.16 -5.97
C TRP A 354 -1.87 -9.10 -5.59
N ALA A 355 -1.68 -10.40 -5.73
CA ALA A 355 -2.68 -11.39 -5.32
C ALA A 355 -2.98 -11.32 -3.81
N ARG A 356 -1.97 -11.10 -2.97
CA ARG A 356 -2.15 -10.97 -1.51
C ARG A 356 -2.82 -9.67 -1.11
N ILE A 357 -2.47 -8.57 -1.76
CA ILE A 357 -3.12 -7.26 -1.56
C ILE A 357 -4.59 -7.33 -1.97
N LEU A 358 -4.88 -7.98 -3.10
CA LEU A 358 -6.26 -8.22 -3.53
C LEU A 358 -7.04 -9.09 -2.54
N LEU A 359 -6.44 -10.17 -2.06
CA LEU A 359 -7.06 -11.04 -1.05
C LEU A 359 -7.28 -10.31 0.29
N TYR A 360 -6.36 -9.40 0.65
CA TYR A 360 -6.53 -8.51 1.80
C TYR A 360 -7.81 -7.65 1.63
N ASN A 361 -7.96 -7.01 0.47
CA ASN A 361 -9.14 -6.18 0.19
C ASN A 361 -10.43 -7.01 0.12
N PHE A 362 -10.38 -8.19 -0.47
CA PHE A 362 -11.50 -9.15 -0.46
C PHE A 362 -11.97 -9.44 0.97
N CYS A 363 -11.04 -9.74 1.88
CA CYS A 363 -11.32 -9.97 3.28
C CYS A 363 -11.85 -8.70 3.98
N SER A 364 -11.26 -7.53 3.71
CA SER A 364 -11.66 -6.27 4.31
C SER A 364 -13.08 -5.86 3.89
N ILE A 365 -13.47 -6.04 2.64
CA ILE A 365 -14.83 -5.76 2.15
C ILE A 365 -15.86 -6.62 2.89
N ILE A 366 -15.59 -7.92 3.06
CA ILE A 366 -16.49 -8.83 3.79
C ILE A 366 -16.55 -8.43 5.27
N THR A 367 -15.42 -8.12 5.89
CA THR A 367 -15.39 -7.76 7.31
C THR A 367 -16.01 -6.41 7.62
N ASP A 368 -15.92 -5.45 6.70
CA ASP A 368 -16.53 -4.13 6.82
C ASP A 368 -18.07 -4.21 6.81
N HIS A 369 -18.62 -5.18 6.07
CA HIS A 369 -20.06 -5.48 6.04
C HIS A 369 -20.57 -6.11 7.34
N VAL A 370 -19.71 -6.81 8.10
CA VAL A 370 -20.11 -7.46 9.34
C VAL A 370 -20.33 -6.40 10.43
N ALA A 371 -21.60 -6.12 10.71
CA ALA A 371 -21.99 -5.12 11.71
C ALA A 371 -21.48 -5.51 13.10
N VAL A 372 -20.61 -4.67 13.67
CA VAL A 372 -20.21 -4.79 15.08
C VAL A 372 -21.35 -4.35 15.95
N ASN A 373 -22.14 -5.29 16.46
CA ASN A 373 -23.21 -4.97 17.40
C ASN A 373 -22.63 -4.47 18.72
N LYS A 374 -22.63 -3.13 18.90
CA LYS A 374 -22.04 -2.44 20.04
C LYS A 374 -22.96 -2.38 21.26
N LYS A 375 -24.26 -2.73 21.12
CA LYS A 375 -25.23 -2.62 22.21
C LYS A 375 -24.94 -3.62 23.33
N GLY A 376 -24.77 -3.09 24.54
CA GLY A 376 -24.64 -3.92 25.75
C GLY A 376 -23.28 -4.57 26.01
N LYS A 377 -22.24 -4.29 25.25
CA LYS A 377 -20.89 -4.86 25.49
C LYS A 377 -20.00 -3.92 26.30
N LYS A 378 -19.32 -4.47 27.32
CA LYS A 378 -18.42 -3.73 28.23
C LYS A 378 -17.23 -3.08 27.52
N HIS A 379 -16.79 -3.62 26.38
CA HIS A 379 -15.62 -3.18 25.61
C HIS A 379 -15.98 -2.96 24.14
N MET A 380 -15.29 -2.00 23.51
CA MET A 380 -15.29 -1.90 22.05
C MET A 380 -14.70 -3.18 21.45
N LEU A 381 -15.24 -3.61 20.32
CA LEU A 381 -14.82 -4.82 19.61
C LEU A 381 -14.12 -4.46 18.30
N GLN A 382 -13.20 -5.30 17.91
CA GLN A 382 -12.52 -5.26 16.61
C GLN A 382 -12.57 -6.63 15.93
N VAL A 383 -12.44 -6.61 14.61
CA VAL A 383 -12.36 -7.85 13.83
C VAL A 383 -11.11 -8.65 14.21
N ASN A 384 -11.28 -9.95 14.36
CA ASN A 384 -10.16 -10.89 14.42
C ASN A 384 -9.73 -11.23 12.99
N TYR A 385 -8.77 -10.47 12.46
CA TYR A 385 -8.31 -10.63 11.07
C TYR A 385 -7.74 -12.03 10.77
N SER A 386 -7.19 -12.73 11.76
CA SER A 386 -6.71 -14.11 11.54
C SER A 386 -7.86 -15.06 11.20
N VAL A 387 -8.93 -15.02 11.99
CA VAL A 387 -10.14 -15.83 11.73
C VAL A 387 -10.85 -15.39 10.46
N ALA A 388 -10.93 -14.06 10.25
CA ALA A 388 -11.58 -13.53 9.06
C ALA A 388 -10.83 -13.94 7.77
N TYR A 389 -9.49 -13.88 7.79
CA TYR A 389 -8.67 -14.34 6.67
C TYR A 389 -8.90 -15.82 6.36
N ASP A 390 -8.80 -16.69 7.36
CA ASP A 390 -8.97 -18.13 7.17
C ASP A 390 -10.36 -18.46 6.60
N ALA A 391 -11.40 -17.78 7.11
CA ALA A 391 -12.76 -17.94 6.64
C ALA A 391 -12.95 -17.45 5.19
N CYS A 392 -12.45 -16.26 4.87
CA CYS A 392 -12.52 -15.69 3.52
C CYS A 392 -11.68 -16.50 2.51
N HIS A 393 -10.54 -16.98 2.93
CA HIS A 393 -9.67 -17.82 2.11
C HIS A 393 -10.29 -19.18 1.82
N TYR A 394 -10.95 -19.79 2.82
CA TYR A 394 -11.73 -21.01 2.64
C TYR A 394 -12.88 -20.77 1.65
N LEU A 395 -13.65 -19.67 1.82
CA LEU A 395 -14.73 -19.31 0.90
C LEU A 395 -14.24 -19.20 -0.56
N LEU A 396 -13.09 -18.54 -0.77
CA LEU A 396 -12.53 -18.37 -2.11
C LEU A 396 -12.18 -19.71 -2.76
N ARG A 397 -11.76 -20.70 -1.98
CA ARG A 397 -11.38 -22.04 -2.48
C ARG A 397 -12.55 -22.94 -2.82
N LEU A 398 -13.74 -22.68 -2.32
CA LEU A 398 -14.91 -23.50 -2.63
C LEU A 398 -15.20 -23.50 -4.13
N HIS A 399 -15.37 -24.67 -4.69
CA HIS A 399 -15.78 -24.84 -6.08
C HIS A 399 -17.32 -24.80 -6.22
N GLY A 400 -17.81 -24.56 -7.44
CA GLY A 400 -19.25 -24.47 -7.70
C GLY A 400 -20.00 -25.76 -7.27
N GLY A 401 -21.09 -25.59 -6.53
CA GLY A 401 -21.92 -26.69 -6.00
C GLY A 401 -21.63 -27.08 -4.55
N GLU A 402 -20.56 -26.54 -3.93
CA GLU A 402 -20.32 -26.73 -2.50
C GLU A 402 -21.10 -25.69 -1.68
N GLU A 403 -21.64 -26.12 -0.52
CA GLU A 403 -22.39 -25.23 0.36
C GLU A 403 -21.47 -24.17 0.96
N SER A 404 -21.85 -22.90 0.81
CA SER A 404 -21.09 -21.79 1.35
C SER A 404 -21.28 -21.69 2.87
N PRO A 405 -20.20 -21.66 3.66
CA PRO A 405 -20.31 -21.47 5.10
C PRO A 405 -20.79 -20.04 5.42
N LYS A 406 -21.45 -19.89 6.57
CA LYS A 406 -21.92 -18.57 7.07
C LYS A 406 -20.74 -17.74 7.58
N ILE A 407 -19.93 -17.22 6.66
CA ILE A 407 -18.67 -16.53 6.96
C ILE A 407 -18.88 -15.31 7.86
N GLU A 408 -19.90 -14.50 7.57
CA GLU A 408 -20.22 -13.30 8.36
C GLU A 408 -20.52 -13.67 9.82
N SER A 409 -21.32 -14.70 10.05
CA SER A 409 -21.64 -15.19 11.40
C SER A 409 -20.41 -15.76 12.13
N LEU A 410 -19.49 -16.38 11.40
CA LEU A 410 -18.23 -16.87 11.96
C LEU A 410 -17.34 -15.70 12.40
N ILE A 411 -17.20 -14.68 11.57
CA ILE A 411 -16.42 -13.48 11.87
C ILE A 411 -17.01 -12.76 13.07
N GLU A 412 -18.34 -12.57 13.11
CA GLU A 412 -19.04 -11.89 14.20
C GLU A 412 -18.84 -12.57 15.56
N LYS A 413 -18.89 -13.89 15.60
CA LYS A 413 -18.67 -14.66 16.83
C LYS A 413 -17.25 -14.57 17.37
N ASN A 414 -16.29 -14.19 16.55
CA ASN A 414 -14.86 -14.19 16.87
C ASN A 414 -14.25 -12.78 17.02
N PHE A 415 -15.06 -11.75 17.22
CA PHE A 415 -14.54 -10.41 17.52
C PHE A 415 -13.67 -10.38 18.78
N LEU A 416 -12.63 -9.56 18.75
CA LEU A 416 -11.71 -9.34 19.86
C LEU A 416 -12.04 -8.05 20.61
N PRO A 417 -11.98 -8.03 21.96
CA PRO A 417 -12.15 -6.81 22.72
C PRO A 417 -10.96 -5.87 22.54
N ILE A 418 -11.22 -4.59 22.24
CA ILE A 418 -10.22 -3.54 22.30
C ILE A 418 -9.99 -3.21 23.78
N ARG A 419 -8.74 -3.30 24.23
CA ARG A 419 -8.33 -2.93 25.56
C ARG A 419 -7.64 -1.55 25.49
N PRO A 420 -8.34 -0.44 25.77
CA PRO A 420 -7.75 0.90 25.75
C PRO A 420 -6.62 0.98 26.80
N ASN A 421 -5.67 1.86 26.58
CA ASN A 421 -4.55 2.15 27.49
C ASN A 421 -3.53 1.03 27.70
N ARG A 422 -3.55 -0.04 26.91
CA ARG A 422 -2.52 -1.08 26.98
C ARG A 422 -1.27 -0.63 26.23
N LYS A 423 -0.28 -0.12 26.95
CA LYS A 423 1.02 0.26 26.39
C LYS A 423 1.94 -0.97 26.44
N TYR A 424 2.49 -1.36 25.31
CA TYR A 424 3.56 -2.34 25.22
C TYR A 424 4.87 -1.59 25.01
N ALA A 425 5.83 -1.78 25.93
CA ALA A 425 7.18 -1.27 25.73
C ALA A 425 7.73 -1.82 24.40
N ARG A 426 8.30 -0.93 23.58
CA ARG A 426 8.91 -1.31 22.30
C ARG A 426 10.12 -2.18 22.62
N GLN A 427 10.01 -3.49 22.42
CA GLN A 427 11.16 -4.38 22.55
C GLN A 427 12.14 -4.04 21.42
N HIS A 428 13.30 -3.50 21.75
CA HIS A 428 14.43 -3.41 20.83
C HIS A 428 14.92 -4.83 20.56
N ARG A 429 14.37 -5.46 19.53
CA ARG A 429 14.90 -6.75 19.07
C ARG A 429 16.25 -6.47 18.43
N PHE A 430 17.31 -7.11 18.93
CA PHE A 430 18.58 -7.20 18.24
C PHE A 430 18.30 -7.66 16.80
N ARG A 431 19.11 -7.16 15.82
CA ARG A 431 18.95 -7.48 14.40
C ARG A 431 18.88 -8.99 14.22
N VAL A 432 17.68 -9.50 14.03
CA VAL A 432 17.45 -10.92 13.80
C VAL A 432 18.05 -11.26 12.44
N PRO A 433 18.85 -12.34 12.30
CA PRO A 433 19.27 -12.84 11.01
C PRO A 433 18.07 -13.02 10.08
N VAL A 434 18.28 -12.82 8.79
CA VAL A 434 17.23 -13.12 7.80
C VAL A 434 16.97 -14.61 7.85
N SER A 435 15.90 -15.01 8.53
CA SER A 435 15.45 -16.39 8.56
C SER A 435 14.59 -16.62 7.32
N PHE A 436 15.02 -17.54 6.46
CA PHE A 436 14.13 -18.11 5.48
C PHE A 436 13.22 -19.09 6.22
N LEU A 437 11.93 -18.82 6.22
CA LEU A 437 10.96 -19.83 6.61
C LEU A 437 10.99 -20.91 5.53
N TYR A 438 11.76 -21.96 5.78
CA TYR A 438 11.78 -23.12 4.89
C TYR A 438 10.39 -23.75 4.91
N ARG A 439 9.79 -23.85 3.71
CA ARG A 439 8.58 -24.64 3.55
C ARG A 439 8.96 -26.09 3.64
N TYR A 440 8.31 -26.83 4.50
CA TYR A 440 8.41 -28.29 4.45
C TYR A 440 7.93 -28.77 3.10
N ALA A 441 8.78 -29.54 2.40
CA ALA A 441 8.50 -30.10 1.08
C ALA A 441 7.32 -31.08 1.10
#